data_8307ca0daec08d97608ce3ad4c35f72a
#
_entry.id   8307ca0daec08d97608ce3ad4c35f72a
#
_cell.length_a   1.000
_cell.length_b   1.000
_cell.length_c   1.000
_cell.angle_alpha   90.00
_cell.angle_beta   90.00
_cell.angle_gamma   90.00
#
_symmetry.space_group_name_H-M   'P 1'
#
loop_
_entity.id
_entity.type
_entity.pdbx_description
1 polymer ?
#
loop_
_entity_poly.entity_id
_entity_poly.type
_entity_poly.pdbx_seq_one_letter_code
_entity_poly.pdbx_strand_id
1 'polypeptide(L)'
;MAEGKFQNVRGTKDLFGDDIEQFNNIIDIAKKIAQNYCFSELQTPIFEFSEVFERNLGQDSDILTKEVYKFKDRSDNYLTLRPEFTAAIVRSYIANGQLNQIALQKFFSFGPIFRYDRPQKGRQRQFHQINYEIFGAKNHYCDVEMIIMAQEILAKLAISDQAILKINHLGCAKTKEKYAVKLQQYFTKYRNDLSQDSIARLETNPLRILDSKNQQDQALFVNAPKIEQFYSPESKDNLQLITDLLDEFNIKYQLDQNLVRGLDYYSGLVFEFVNDHDGAQNTILAGGRYDNLVAKMSGNDVAAIGFAAGVERLMMMTQISQIKKRPIAVNYISDNEKLAAFKVADFLRKHNYICDFSFAGNFKRQMKKLGQKNCQFAIIIGENEAKSQKLMIKNLDQGVECEIANDDLLNFLSKNYENN
;
A
#
# COMPACT_ATOMS: atom_id res chain seq x y z
N MET A 1 -21.58 -13.12 -30.43
CA MET A 1 -21.01 -12.30 -29.38
C MET A 1 -22.16 -11.96 -28.44
N ALA A 2 -22.12 -12.41 -27.20
CA ALA A 2 -23.17 -12.08 -26.22
C ALA A 2 -23.20 -10.58 -26.03
N GLU A 3 -24.38 -9.99 -26.15
CA GLU A 3 -24.64 -8.56 -25.95
C GLU A 3 -24.03 -8.05 -24.63
N GLY A 4 -23.23 -7.00 -24.77
CA GLY A 4 -22.41 -6.29 -23.82
C GLY A 4 -22.85 -6.26 -22.36
N LYS A 5 -22.36 -7.19 -21.57
CA LYS A 5 -22.16 -6.89 -20.16
C LYS A 5 -20.97 -5.95 -20.07
N PHE A 6 -21.20 -4.72 -19.62
CA PHE A 6 -20.11 -3.82 -19.23
C PHE A 6 -19.28 -4.53 -18.15
N GLN A 7 -17.99 -4.73 -18.42
CA GLN A 7 -17.07 -5.43 -17.53
C GLN A 7 -15.83 -4.57 -17.29
N ASN A 8 -15.21 -4.78 -16.17
CA ASN A 8 -13.93 -4.14 -15.86
C ASN A 8 -12.84 -4.60 -16.83
N VAL A 9 -11.87 -3.74 -17.07
CA VAL A 9 -10.67 -4.11 -17.80
C VAL A 9 -9.98 -5.28 -17.06
N ARG A 10 -9.54 -6.28 -17.79
CA ARG A 10 -8.86 -7.44 -17.22
C ARG A 10 -7.67 -7.01 -16.34
N GLY A 11 -7.66 -7.43 -15.08
CA GLY A 11 -6.64 -7.07 -14.10
C GLY A 11 -6.94 -5.76 -13.36
N THR A 12 -8.17 -5.27 -13.42
CA THR A 12 -8.68 -4.20 -12.55
C THR A 12 -9.86 -4.71 -11.73
N LYS A 13 -10.16 -4.08 -10.60
CA LYS A 13 -11.24 -4.46 -9.69
C LYS A 13 -11.93 -3.21 -9.14
N ASP A 14 -13.27 -3.24 -9.05
CA ASP A 14 -14.02 -2.28 -8.24
C ASP A 14 -13.91 -2.67 -6.76
N LEU A 15 -13.68 -1.70 -5.90
CA LEU A 15 -13.70 -1.89 -4.45
C LEU A 15 -15.01 -1.32 -3.89
N PHE A 16 -15.81 -2.15 -3.23
CA PHE A 16 -17.06 -1.73 -2.56
C PHE A 16 -17.34 -2.62 -1.35
N GLY A 17 -18.29 -2.19 -0.48
CA GLY A 17 -18.65 -2.94 0.73
C GLY A 17 -17.44 -3.17 1.65
N ASP A 18 -17.23 -4.40 2.06
CA ASP A 18 -16.15 -4.76 3.00
C ASP A 18 -14.75 -4.57 2.41
N ASP A 19 -14.58 -4.75 1.09
CA ASP A 19 -13.30 -4.54 0.43
C ASP A 19 -12.81 -3.08 0.56
N ILE A 20 -13.67 -2.09 0.28
CA ILE A 20 -13.27 -0.67 0.38
C ILE A 20 -13.05 -0.25 1.83
N GLU A 21 -13.79 -0.82 2.77
CA GLU A 21 -13.59 -0.53 4.19
C GLU A 21 -12.24 -1.08 4.68
N GLN A 22 -11.91 -2.33 4.34
CA GLN A 22 -10.62 -2.91 4.65
C GLN A 22 -9.47 -2.11 4.01
N PHE A 23 -9.65 -1.69 2.75
CA PHE A 23 -8.72 -0.80 2.06
C PHE A 23 -8.49 0.49 2.84
N ASN A 24 -9.58 1.20 3.22
CA ASN A 24 -9.49 2.46 3.96
C ASN A 24 -8.82 2.26 5.32
N ASN A 25 -9.12 1.18 6.04
CA ASN A 25 -8.49 0.86 7.32
C ASN A 25 -6.96 0.71 7.18
N ILE A 26 -6.47 0.03 6.15
CA ILE A 26 -5.03 -0.09 5.88
C ILE A 26 -4.42 1.28 5.61
N ILE A 27 -5.08 2.12 4.81
CA ILE A 27 -4.60 3.48 4.52
C ILE A 27 -4.58 4.34 5.79
N ASP A 28 -5.60 4.25 6.65
CA ASP A 28 -5.66 5.02 7.90
C ASP A 28 -4.54 4.61 8.87
N ILE A 29 -4.28 3.30 9.00
CA ILE A 29 -3.14 2.79 9.78
C ILE A 29 -1.82 3.33 9.20
N ALA A 30 -1.63 3.25 7.88
CA ALA A 30 -0.43 3.73 7.22
C ALA A 30 -0.24 5.24 7.41
N LYS A 31 -1.29 6.05 7.26
CA LYS A 31 -1.26 7.50 7.53
C LYS A 31 -0.92 7.81 8.98
N LYS A 32 -1.50 7.07 9.93
CA LYS A 32 -1.21 7.28 11.35
C LYS A 32 0.24 7.00 11.69
N ILE A 33 0.81 5.95 11.15
CA ILE A 33 2.24 5.64 11.31
C ILE A 33 3.08 6.72 10.64
N ALA A 34 2.76 7.14 9.41
CA ALA A 34 3.45 8.24 8.73
C ALA A 34 3.51 9.50 9.61
N GLN A 35 2.39 9.89 10.24
CA GLN A 35 2.33 11.03 11.15
C GLN A 35 3.23 10.86 12.38
N ASN A 36 3.24 9.65 13.00
CA ASN A 36 4.05 9.36 14.17
C ASN A 36 5.56 9.50 13.88
N TYR A 37 5.99 9.21 12.65
CA TYR A 37 7.38 9.32 12.17
C TYR A 37 7.67 10.64 11.45
N CYS A 38 6.76 11.62 11.54
CA CYS A 38 6.89 12.96 10.92
C CYS A 38 7.02 12.94 9.39
N PHE A 39 6.36 12.02 8.71
CA PHE A 39 6.25 12.04 7.26
C PHE A 39 5.15 13.00 6.82
N SER A 40 5.44 13.83 5.82
CA SER A 40 4.47 14.68 5.13
C SER A 40 3.80 13.90 4.01
N GLU A 41 2.47 13.99 3.90
CA GLU A 41 1.76 13.38 2.78
C GLU A 41 2.08 14.13 1.48
N LEU A 42 2.48 13.39 0.46
CA LEU A 42 2.76 13.89 -0.90
C LEU A 42 1.95 13.09 -1.92
N GLN A 43 1.19 13.77 -2.76
CA GLN A 43 0.49 13.16 -3.89
C GLN A 43 1.10 13.64 -5.19
N THR A 44 1.62 12.70 -5.99
CA THR A 44 2.11 12.97 -7.34
C THR A 44 1.02 12.68 -8.37
N PRO A 45 1.08 13.27 -9.59
CA PRO A 45 0.19 12.91 -10.68
C PRO A 45 0.20 11.40 -10.98
N ILE A 46 -0.91 10.87 -11.49
CA ILE A 46 -1.04 9.46 -11.89
C ILE A 46 -0.22 9.16 -13.14
N PHE A 47 -0.02 10.14 -13.99
CA PHE A 47 0.80 10.06 -15.21
C PHE A 47 1.92 11.10 -15.16
N GLU A 48 3.05 10.74 -15.73
CA GLU A 48 4.25 11.57 -15.83
C GLU A 48 4.78 11.53 -17.26
N PHE A 49 5.68 12.44 -17.62
CA PHE A 49 6.48 12.25 -18.82
C PHE A 49 7.25 10.94 -18.73
N SER A 50 7.28 10.16 -19.81
CA SER A 50 7.90 8.83 -19.82
C SER A 50 9.37 8.86 -19.38
N GLU A 51 10.08 9.95 -19.62
CA GLU A 51 11.46 10.16 -19.22
C GLU A 51 11.69 10.04 -17.71
N VAL A 52 10.69 10.37 -16.88
CA VAL A 52 10.77 10.25 -15.41
C VAL A 52 11.07 8.81 -15.00
N PHE A 53 10.52 7.85 -15.74
CA PHE A 53 10.75 6.43 -15.47
C PHE A 53 11.88 5.85 -16.31
N GLU A 54 11.97 6.17 -17.60
CA GLU A 54 12.93 5.60 -18.55
C GLU A 54 14.39 5.88 -18.18
N ARG A 55 14.70 7.06 -17.65
CA ARG A 55 16.05 7.40 -17.21
C ARG A 55 16.47 6.74 -15.91
N ASN A 56 15.51 6.31 -15.08
CA ASN A 56 15.75 6.03 -13.68
C ASN A 56 15.58 4.57 -13.27
N LEU A 57 14.66 3.84 -13.91
CA LEU A 57 14.38 2.45 -13.54
C LEU A 57 15.35 1.43 -14.14
N GLY A 58 16.29 1.89 -15.00
CA GLY A 58 17.17 1.03 -15.82
C GLY A 58 16.49 0.65 -17.13
N GLN A 59 17.17 0.89 -18.26
CA GLN A 59 16.60 0.63 -19.60
C GLN A 59 16.19 -0.83 -19.80
N ASP A 60 16.81 -1.74 -19.04
CA ASP A 60 16.60 -3.19 -19.09
C ASP A 60 15.68 -3.72 -17.99
N SER A 61 15.04 -2.84 -17.21
CA SER A 61 14.09 -3.29 -16.19
C SER A 61 12.84 -3.88 -16.86
N ASP A 62 12.39 -5.04 -16.40
CA ASP A 62 11.16 -5.69 -16.90
C ASP A 62 9.95 -4.74 -16.80
N ILE A 63 9.93 -3.89 -15.79
CA ILE A 63 8.87 -2.88 -15.61
C ILE A 63 8.83 -1.95 -16.82
N LEU A 64 9.95 -1.37 -17.24
CA LEU A 64 9.98 -0.43 -18.36
C LEU A 64 9.78 -1.09 -19.71
N THR A 65 10.37 -2.26 -19.89
CA THR A 65 10.37 -2.93 -21.21
C THR A 65 9.05 -3.62 -21.53
N LYS A 66 8.32 -4.11 -20.49
CA LYS A 66 7.17 -5.00 -20.69
C LYS A 66 5.90 -4.56 -19.97
N GLU A 67 6.00 -3.73 -18.89
CA GLU A 67 4.87 -3.55 -17.96
C GLU A 67 4.30 -2.12 -17.91
N VAL A 68 4.91 -1.12 -18.54
CA VAL A 68 4.38 0.26 -18.50
C VAL A 68 3.19 0.47 -19.44
N TYR A 69 2.22 1.28 -18.98
CA TYR A 69 1.19 1.87 -19.85
C TYR A 69 1.71 3.20 -20.37
N LYS A 70 2.13 3.22 -21.63
CA LYS A 70 2.65 4.40 -22.32
C LYS A 70 1.71 4.84 -23.42
N PHE A 71 1.47 6.15 -23.53
CA PHE A 71 0.62 6.74 -24.55
C PHE A 71 1.11 8.14 -24.92
N LYS A 72 0.63 8.69 -26.03
CA LYS A 72 0.92 10.05 -26.45
C LYS A 72 -0.21 10.99 -26.05
N ASP A 73 0.15 12.20 -25.64
CA ASP A 73 -0.81 13.30 -25.52
C ASP A 73 -1.09 13.97 -26.89
N ARG A 74 -1.92 14.99 -26.90
CA ARG A 74 -2.26 15.74 -28.13
C ARG A 74 -1.09 16.57 -28.70
N SER A 75 -0.03 16.75 -27.92
CA SER A 75 1.19 17.47 -28.28
C SER A 75 2.34 16.51 -28.62
N ASP A 76 2.03 15.23 -28.87
CA ASP A 76 2.97 14.17 -29.20
C ASP A 76 3.97 13.81 -28.09
N ASN A 77 3.79 14.31 -26.87
CA ASN A 77 4.62 13.90 -25.73
C ASN A 77 4.26 12.49 -25.28
N TYR A 78 5.30 11.70 -24.98
CA TYR A 78 5.09 10.39 -24.36
C TYR A 78 4.84 10.51 -22.87
N LEU A 79 3.68 10.02 -22.45
CA LEU A 79 3.25 9.94 -21.06
C LEU A 79 3.18 8.47 -20.62
N THR A 80 3.41 8.23 -19.34
CA THR A 80 3.37 6.90 -18.73
C THR A 80 2.52 6.96 -17.46
N LEU A 81 1.55 6.05 -17.33
CA LEU A 81 0.90 5.82 -16.04
C LEU A 81 1.94 5.28 -15.06
N ARG A 82 2.05 5.88 -13.87
CA ARG A 82 3.11 5.56 -12.91
C ARG A 82 3.13 4.07 -12.55
N PRO A 83 4.25 3.35 -12.80
CA PRO A 83 4.40 1.96 -12.43
C PRO A 83 4.90 1.76 -10.99
N GLU A 84 5.31 2.86 -10.34
CA GLU A 84 5.80 2.96 -8.96
C GLU A 84 5.80 4.43 -8.52
N PHE A 85 6.00 4.70 -7.21
CA PHE A 85 5.96 6.07 -6.68
C PHE A 85 7.31 6.77 -6.68
N THR A 86 8.41 6.06 -6.40
CA THR A 86 9.71 6.64 -6.03
C THR A 86 10.23 7.63 -7.07
N ALA A 87 10.22 7.27 -8.36
CA ALA A 87 10.70 8.17 -9.42
C ALA A 87 9.82 9.44 -9.54
N ALA A 88 8.49 9.31 -9.39
CA ALA A 88 7.58 10.46 -9.39
C ALA A 88 7.80 11.37 -8.16
N ILE A 89 8.07 10.78 -6.99
CA ILE A 89 8.40 11.53 -5.77
C ILE A 89 9.73 12.25 -5.91
N VAL A 90 10.77 11.58 -6.44
CA VAL A 90 12.08 12.22 -6.73
C VAL A 90 11.91 13.37 -7.72
N ARG A 91 11.14 13.20 -8.81
CA ARG A 91 10.82 14.30 -9.73
C ARG A 91 10.14 15.47 -9.01
N SER A 92 9.17 15.17 -8.13
CA SER A 92 8.48 16.20 -7.34
C SER A 92 9.43 16.91 -6.36
N TYR A 93 10.30 16.16 -5.68
CA TYR A 93 11.34 16.68 -4.78
C TYR A 93 12.26 17.68 -5.50
N ILE A 94 12.68 17.36 -6.72
CA ILE A 94 13.53 18.23 -7.55
C ILE A 94 12.74 19.45 -8.03
N ALA A 95 11.55 19.25 -8.61
CA ALA A 95 10.78 20.30 -9.27
C ALA A 95 10.25 21.37 -8.29
N ASN A 96 10.02 21.01 -7.03
CA ASN A 96 9.53 21.93 -6.01
C ASN A 96 10.67 22.61 -5.21
N GLY A 97 11.91 22.55 -5.70
CA GLY A 97 13.05 23.25 -5.09
C GLY A 97 13.52 22.68 -3.75
N GLN A 98 13.07 21.47 -3.37
CA GLN A 98 13.45 20.83 -2.11
C GLN A 98 14.94 20.52 -2.03
N LEU A 99 15.63 20.40 -3.17
CA LEU A 99 17.09 20.26 -3.24
C LEU A 99 17.87 21.38 -2.56
N ASN A 100 17.28 22.58 -2.50
CA ASN A 100 17.91 23.75 -1.88
C ASN A 100 17.69 23.80 -0.35
N GLN A 101 16.91 22.89 0.19
CA GLN A 101 16.68 22.76 1.62
C GLN A 101 17.70 21.75 2.17
N ILE A 102 18.45 22.17 3.20
CA ILE A 102 19.47 21.32 3.84
C ILE A 102 18.82 20.26 4.77
N ALA A 103 17.54 20.41 5.06
CA ALA A 103 16.85 19.57 6.01
C ALA A 103 16.47 18.19 5.43
N LEU A 104 16.53 17.19 6.28
CA LEU A 104 15.94 15.87 6.04
C LEU A 104 14.46 16.00 5.61
N GLN A 105 14.09 15.34 4.53
CA GLN A 105 12.71 15.32 4.01
C GLN A 105 12.15 13.90 4.09
N LYS A 106 10.92 13.78 4.63
CA LYS A 106 10.20 12.51 4.78
C LYS A 106 8.84 12.62 4.08
N PHE A 107 8.58 11.78 3.08
CA PHE A 107 7.34 11.78 2.33
C PHE A 107 6.61 10.44 2.40
N PHE A 108 5.31 10.52 2.65
CA PHE A 108 4.36 9.43 2.55
C PHE A 108 3.46 9.64 1.34
N SER A 109 3.25 8.60 0.56
CA SER A 109 2.33 8.61 -0.58
C SER A 109 1.49 7.34 -0.59
N PHE A 110 0.28 7.43 -1.12
CA PHE A 110 -0.54 6.25 -1.39
C PHE A 110 -1.40 6.49 -2.63
N GLY A 111 -1.82 5.44 -3.29
CA GLY A 111 -2.71 5.55 -4.45
C GLY A 111 -2.47 4.49 -5.50
N PRO A 112 -3.14 4.62 -6.67
CA PRO A 112 -3.08 3.64 -7.73
C PRO A 112 -1.74 3.63 -8.45
N ILE A 113 -1.30 2.42 -8.78
CA ILE A 113 -0.13 2.08 -9.58
C ILE A 113 -0.58 1.20 -10.75
N PHE A 114 0.12 1.29 -11.89
CA PHE A 114 -0.30 0.65 -13.12
C PHE A 114 0.84 -0.17 -13.74
N ARG A 115 0.61 -1.48 -13.89
CA ARG A 115 1.57 -2.40 -14.54
C ARG A 115 0.85 -3.35 -15.48
N TYR A 116 1.29 -3.45 -16.71
CA TYR A 116 0.77 -4.41 -17.68
C TYR A 116 1.31 -5.82 -17.39
N ASP A 117 1.01 -6.33 -16.21
CA ASP A 117 1.41 -7.67 -15.79
C ASP A 117 0.32 -8.70 -16.09
N ARG A 118 0.70 -9.98 -16.08
CA ARG A 118 -0.26 -11.08 -16.18
C ARG A 118 -1.09 -11.16 -14.89
N PRO A 119 -2.41 -10.91 -14.95
CA PRO A 119 -3.23 -10.92 -13.74
C PRO A 119 -3.24 -12.31 -13.08
N GLN A 120 -2.97 -12.32 -11.78
CA GLN A 120 -3.01 -13.49 -10.92
C GLN A 120 -3.27 -13.06 -9.48
N LYS A 121 -3.45 -14.02 -8.54
CA LYS A 121 -3.68 -13.71 -7.12
C LYS A 121 -2.55 -12.79 -6.61
N GLY A 122 -2.91 -11.60 -6.10
CA GLY A 122 -1.96 -10.58 -5.62
C GLY A 122 -1.23 -9.77 -6.69
N ARG A 123 -1.54 -9.94 -7.99
CA ARG A 123 -1.07 -9.09 -9.09
C ARG A 123 -2.23 -8.60 -9.94
N GLN A 124 -2.38 -7.30 -10.00
CA GLN A 124 -3.37 -6.61 -10.82
C GLN A 124 -2.66 -5.63 -11.75
N ARG A 125 -3.36 -5.18 -12.79
CA ARG A 125 -2.87 -4.16 -13.71
C ARG A 125 -3.05 -2.75 -13.17
N GLN A 126 -4.06 -2.55 -12.34
CA GLN A 126 -4.21 -1.40 -11.46
C GLN A 126 -4.31 -1.94 -10.04
N PHE A 127 -3.44 -1.48 -9.18
CA PHE A 127 -3.38 -1.81 -7.76
C PHE A 127 -2.94 -0.58 -6.97
N HIS A 128 -3.02 -0.63 -5.65
CA HIS A 128 -2.63 0.50 -4.80
C HIS A 128 -1.37 0.17 -4.01
N GLN A 129 -0.55 1.20 -3.79
CA GLN A 129 0.59 1.13 -2.91
C GLN A 129 0.49 2.18 -1.81
N ILE A 130 1.02 1.86 -0.64
CA ILE A 130 1.55 2.81 0.33
C ILE A 130 3.06 2.88 0.10
N ASN A 131 3.62 4.08 0.21
CA ASN A 131 5.03 4.34 -0.08
C ASN A 131 5.58 5.38 0.90
N TYR A 132 6.80 5.17 1.36
CA TYR A 132 7.52 6.04 2.29
C TYR A 132 8.92 6.30 1.78
N GLU A 133 9.34 7.57 1.74
CA GLU A 133 10.65 7.98 1.22
C GLU A 133 11.30 9.01 2.16
N ILE A 134 12.59 8.83 2.43
CA ILE A 134 13.44 9.76 3.18
C ILE A 134 14.56 10.24 2.29
N PHE A 135 14.74 11.56 2.20
CA PHE A 135 15.81 12.22 1.48
C PHE A 135 16.74 12.97 2.43
N GLY A 136 18.05 12.95 2.16
CA GLY A 136 19.04 13.73 2.88
C GLY A 136 19.74 13.03 4.05
N ALA A 137 19.43 11.75 4.34
CA ALA A 137 20.05 11.01 5.44
C ALA A 137 21.03 9.92 4.94
N LYS A 138 22.31 10.03 5.32
CA LYS A 138 23.37 9.05 5.00
C LYS A 138 23.74 8.13 6.18
N ASN A 139 22.89 7.98 7.19
CA ASN A 139 23.22 7.21 8.39
C ASN A 139 22.37 5.94 8.54
N HIS A 140 22.89 4.95 9.27
CA HIS A 140 22.26 3.63 9.47
C HIS A 140 21.01 3.69 10.34
N TYR A 141 20.87 4.69 11.23
CA TYR A 141 19.64 4.87 12.01
C TYR A 141 18.45 5.11 11.11
N CYS A 142 18.65 5.86 10.00
CA CYS A 142 17.61 6.05 8.98
C CYS A 142 17.22 4.73 8.31
N ASP A 143 18.20 3.88 8.03
CA ASP A 143 17.97 2.57 7.41
C ASP A 143 17.14 1.66 8.33
N VAL A 144 17.50 1.62 9.62
CA VAL A 144 16.81 0.81 10.63
C VAL A 144 15.45 1.41 10.99
N GLU A 145 15.31 2.75 11.04
CA GLU A 145 14.02 3.41 11.25
C GLU A 145 12.98 2.97 10.19
N MET A 146 13.41 2.85 8.91
CA MET A 146 12.52 2.39 7.84
C MET A 146 12.09 0.92 8.04
N ILE A 147 12.98 0.05 8.51
CA ILE A 147 12.64 -1.34 8.83
C ILE A 147 11.70 -1.43 10.02
N ILE A 148 11.97 -0.67 11.11
CA ILE A 148 11.11 -0.60 12.30
C ILE A 148 9.70 -0.14 11.91
N MET A 149 9.60 0.93 11.12
CA MET A 149 8.32 1.47 10.66
C MET A 149 7.55 0.47 9.80
N ALA A 150 8.25 -0.26 8.91
CA ALA A 150 7.66 -1.33 8.11
C ALA A 150 7.12 -2.46 9.01
N GLN A 151 7.87 -2.87 10.04
CA GLN A 151 7.43 -3.87 11.00
C GLN A 151 6.23 -3.40 11.83
N GLU A 152 6.19 -2.12 12.21
CA GLU A 152 5.06 -1.56 12.94
C GLU A 152 3.77 -1.59 12.09
N ILE A 153 3.85 -1.31 10.79
CA ILE A 153 2.71 -1.45 9.88
C ILE A 153 2.19 -2.90 9.89
N LEU A 154 3.08 -3.88 9.77
CA LEU A 154 2.71 -5.29 9.79
C LEU A 154 2.11 -5.72 11.14
N ALA A 155 2.62 -5.18 12.24
CA ALA A 155 2.11 -5.41 13.59
C ALA A 155 0.69 -4.84 13.76
N LYS A 156 0.46 -3.59 13.32
CA LYS A 156 -0.86 -2.95 13.37
C LYS A 156 -1.88 -3.66 12.48
N LEU A 157 -1.44 -4.34 11.44
CA LEU A 157 -2.27 -5.18 10.57
C LEU A 157 -2.42 -6.62 11.07
N ALA A 158 -1.82 -6.98 12.23
CA ALA A 158 -1.81 -8.33 12.82
C ALA A 158 -1.29 -9.41 11.85
N ILE A 159 -0.25 -9.09 11.07
CA ILE A 159 0.38 -10.00 10.11
C ILE A 159 1.89 -10.18 10.33
N SER A 160 2.44 -9.67 11.44
CA SER A 160 3.86 -9.78 11.76
C SER A 160 4.35 -11.22 11.83
N ASP A 161 3.56 -12.14 12.40
CA ASP A 161 3.92 -13.55 12.55
C ASP A 161 3.99 -14.31 11.21
N GLN A 162 3.42 -13.72 10.16
CA GLN A 162 3.44 -14.25 8.81
C GLN A 162 4.58 -13.67 7.96
N ALA A 163 5.39 -12.78 8.53
CA ALA A 163 6.37 -12.00 7.80
C ALA A 163 7.80 -12.27 8.28
N ILE A 164 8.67 -12.66 7.37
CA ILE A 164 10.10 -12.84 7.60
C ILE A 164 10.84 -11.67 6.96
N LEU A 165 11.65 -10.96 7.75
CA LEU A 165 12.53 -9.91 7.25
C LEU A 165 13.77 -10.55 6.61
N LYS A 166 13.98 -10.28 5.34
CA LYS A 166 15.22 -10.57 4.61
C LYS A 166 15.95 -9.28 4.32
N ILE A 167 17.25 -9.24 4.55
CA ILE A 167 18.10 -8.09 4.25
C ILE A 167 19.30 -8.49 3.43
N ASN A 168 19.81 -7.56 2.63
CA ASN A 168 21.10 -7.66 1.96
C ASN A 168 21.72 -6.26 1.82
N HIS A 169 22.99 -6.19 1.52
CA HIS A 169 23.67 -4.94 1.20
C HIS A 169 24.28 -5.02 -0.19
N LEU A 170 23.87 -4.14 -1.10
CA LEU A 170 24.33 -4.17 -2.49
C LEU A 170 25.71 -3.48 -2.70
N GLY A 171 26.29 -2.96 -1.62
CA GLY A 171 27.55 -2.24 -1.68
C GLY A 171 27.45 -0.91 -2.42
N CYS A 172 28.59 -0.33 -2.75
CA CYS A 172 28.71 0.87 -3.59
C CYS A 172 28.65 0.50 -5.09
N ALA A 173 28.64 1.51 -5.96
CA ALA A 173 28.64 1.30 -7.42
C ALA A 173 29.77 0.38 -7.90
N LYS A 174 31.00 0.57 -7.36
CA LYS A 174 32.17 -0.28 -7.70
C LYS A 174 31.98 -1.73 -7.25
N THR A 175 31.32 -1.97 -6.10
CA THR A 175 30.97 -3.31 -5.62
C THR A 175 30.02 -3.98 -6.60
N LYS A 176 28.95 -3.29 -6.97
CA LYS A 176 27.95 -3.81 -7.92
C LYS A 176 28.55 -4.14 -9.28
N GLU A 177 29.41 -3.27 -9.81
CA GLU A 177 30.10 -3.48 -11.09
C GLU A 177 30.99 -4.73 -11.06
N LYS A 178 31.85 -4.87 -10.04
CA LYS A 178 32.71 -6.05 -9.88
C LYS A 178 31.88 -7.32 -9.73
N TYR A 179 30.83 -7.26 -8.96
CA TYR A 179 29.93 -8.38 -8.74
C TYR A 179 29.20 -8.79 -10.02
N ALA A 180 28.67 -7.81 -10.78
CA ALA A 180 28.01 -8.07 -12.07
C ALA A 180 28.93 -8.82 -13.05
N VAL A 181 30.19 -8.38 -13.18
CA VAL A 181 31.20 -9.06 -14.02
C VAL A 181 31.40 -10.52 -13.56
N LYS A 182 31.48 -10.76 -12.25
CA LYS A 182 31.68 -12.12 -11.72
C LYS A 182 30.45 -13.00 -11.88
N LEU A 183 29.25 -12.47 -11.70
CA LEU A 183 28.00 -13.17 -11.99
C LEU A 183 27.90 -13.50 -13.48
N GLN A 184 28.22 -12.57 -14.37
CA GLN A 184 28.24 -12.81 -15.81
C GLN A 184 29.19 -13.94 -16.18
N GLN A 185 30.43 -13.90 -15.67
CA GLN A 185 31.41 -14.97 -15.87
C GLN A 185 30.95 -16.34 -15.35
N TYR A 186 30.26 -16.34 -14.23
CA TYR A 186 29.71 -17.55 -13.64
C TYR A 186 28.55 -18.10 -14.49
N PHE A 187 27.51 -17.34 -14.71
CA PHE A 187 26.32 -17.78 -15.42
C PHE A 187 26.58 -18.08 -16.91
N THR A 188 27.58 -17.45 -17.54
CA THR A 188 27.97 -17.80 -18.92
C THR A 188 28.37 -19.27 -19.03
N LYS A 189 28.97 -19.87 -18.01
CA LYS A 189 29.34 -21.29 -17.98
C LYS A 189 28.11 -22.21 -17.96
N TYR A 190 27.00 -21.72 -17.47
CA TYR A 190 25.73 -22.44 -17.32
C TYR A 190 24.64 -21.90 -18.23
N ARG A 191 25.04 -21.22 -19.34
CA ARG A 191 24.08 -20.58 -20.26
C ARG A 191 22.97 -21.51 -20.75
N ASN A 192 23.29 -22.78 -20.98
CA ASN A 192 22.33 -23.77 -21.47
C ASN A 192 21.32 -24.24 -20.39
N ASP A 193 21.64 -24.02 -19.12
CA ASP A 193 20.82 -24.38 -17.97
C ASP A 193 19.95 -23.20 -17.50
N LEU A 194 20.15 -21.99 -18.05
CA LEU A 194 19.39 -20.80 -17.73
C LEU A 194 18.06 -20.74 -18.48
N SER A 195 17.05 -20.16 -17.85
CA SER A 195 15.80 -19.80 -18.51
C SER A 195 16.03 -18.73 -19.59
N GLN A 196 15.12 -18.62 -20.56
CA GLN A 196 15.23 -17.64 -21.65
C GLN A 196 15.30 -16.19 -21.14
N ASP A 197 14.49 -15.86 -20.09
CA ASP A 197 14.55 -14.55 -19.45
C ASP A 197 15.92 -14.30 -18.80
N SER A 198 16.51 -15.30 -18.16
CA SER A 198 17.83 -15.19 -17.52
C SER A 198 18.97 -15.12 -18.57
N ILE A 199 18.85 -15.78 -19.71
CA ILE A 199 19.78 -15.62 -20.84
C ILE A 199 19.76 -14.18 -21.35
N ALA A 200 18.58 -13.57 -21.51
CA ALA A 200 18.48 -12.16 -21.93
C ALA A 200 19.11 -11.22 -20.88
N ARG A 201 18.93 -11.47 -19.60
CA ARG A 201 19.51 -10.69 -18.49
C ARG A 201 21.03 -10.86 -18.37
N LEU A 202 21.57 -11.96 -18.84
CA LEU A 202 23.01 -12.25 -18.73
C LEU A 202 23.89 -11.19 -19.40
N GLU A 203 23.43 -10.59 -20.48
CA GLU A 203 24.17 -9.59 -21.24
C GLU A 203 23.88 -8.16 -20.77
N THR A 204 22.68 -7.91 -20.22
CA THR A 204 22.24 -6.57 -19.86
C THR A 204 22.38 -6.29 -18.36
N ASN A 205 21.88 -7.18 -17.50
CA ASN A 205 21.92 -7.02 -16.05
C ASN A 205 22.00 -8.38 -15.31
N PRO A 206 23.20 -8.95 -15.15
CA PRO A 206 23.38 -10.27 -14.52
C PRO A 206 22.87 -10.37 -13.08
N LEU A 207 22.81 -9.26 -12.32
CA LEU A 207 22.25 -9.25 -10.97
C LEU A 207 20.77 -9.65 -10.97
N ARG A 208 20.02 -9.29 -12.03
CA ARG A 208 18.60 -9.62 -12.16
C ARG A 208 18.31 -11.11 -12.34
N ILE A 209 19.34 -11.91 -12.68
CA ILE A 209 19.20 -13.38 -12.70
C ILE A 209 18.89 -13.89 -11.30
N LEU A 210 19.47 -13.31 -10.25
CA LEU A 210 19.23 -13.69 -8.87
C LEU A 210 17.77 -13.45 -8.38
N ASP A 211 17.02 -12.62 -9.11
CA ASP A 211 15.58 -12.40 -8.86
C ASP A 211 14.68 -13.41 -9.63
N SER A 212 15.25 -14.34 -10.37
CA SER A 212 14.49 -15.33 -11.13
C SER A 212 13.71 -16.26 -10.21
N LYS A 213 12.44 -16.48 -10.57
CA LYS A 213 11.57 -17.47 -9.91
C LYS A 213 11.59 -18.84 -10.60
N ASN A 214 12.36 -18.98 -11.68
CA ASN A 214 12.52 -20.26 -12.37
C ASN A 214 13.40 -21.21 -11.53
N GLN A 215 12.92 -22.41 -11.31
CA GLN A 215 13.63 -23.42 -10.49
C GLN A 215 15.02 -23.79 -11.04
N GLN A 216 15.17 -23.84 -12.38
CA GLN A 216 16.45 -24.11 -13.03
C GLN A 216 17.48 -23.03 -12.69
N ASP A 217 17.08 -21.74 -12.78
CA ASP A 217 17.93 -20.62 -12.44
C ASP A 217 18.29 -20.65 -10.95
N GLN A 218 17.31 -20.89 -10.08
CA GLN A 218 17.51 -20.96 -8.62
C GLN A 218 18.49 -22.03 -8.20
N ALA A 219 18.51 -23.18 -8.87
CA ALA A 219 19.47 -24.26 -8.60
C ALA A 219 20.93 -23.80 -8.78
N LEU A 220 21.18 -22.83 -9.67
CA LEU A 220 22.51 -22.28 -9.90
C LEU A 220 22.94 -21.26 -8.84
N PHE A 221 22.00 -20.69 -8.03
CA PHE A 221 22.32 -19.65 -7.04
C PHE A 221 23.15 -20.18 -5.87
N VAL A 222 23.08 -21.47 -5.57
CA VAL A 222 23.81 -22.10 -4.46
C VAL A 222 25.32 -21.86 -4.60
N ASN A 223 25.86 -22.05 -5.80
CA ASN A 223 27.29 -21.93 -6.09
C ASN A 223 27.66 -20.60 -6.78
N ALA A 224 26.72 -19.68 -6.92
CA ALA A 224 26.99 -18.38 -7.49
C ALA A 224 27.88 -17.53 -6.55
N PRO A 225 28.77 -16.69 -7.08
CA PRO A 225 29.53 -15.74 -6.28
C PRO A 225 28.60 -14.95 -5.36
N LYS A 226 29.06 -14.65 -4.14
CA LYS A 226 28.28 -13.86 -3.16
C LYS A 226 28.81 -12.44 -3.14
N ILE A 227 27.90 -11.46 -3.03
CA ILE A 227 28.23 -10.02 -3.13
C ILE A 227 29.18 -9.57 -2.01
N GLU A 228 29.13 -10.17 -0.83
CA GLU A 228 29.99 -9.87 0.32
C GLU A 228 31.49 -9.97 0.02
N GLN A 229 31.86 -10.84 -0.94
CA GLN A 229 33.26 -11.01 -1.39
C GLN A 229 33.82 -9.76 -2.06
N PHE A 230 32.96 -8.83 -2.46
CA PHE A 230 33.29 -7.61 -3.20
C PHE A 230 33.05 -6.35 -2.38
N TYR A 231 32.61 -6.45 -1.12
CA TYR A 231 32.38 -5.29 -0.27
C TYR A 231 33.65 -4.48 -0.03
N SER A 232 33.52 -3.17 -0.10
CA SER A 232 34.50 -2.27 0.48
C SER A 232 34.48 -2.38 2.02
N PRO A 233 35.54 -1.97 2.73
CA PRO A 233 35.52 -1.88 4.19
C PRO A 233 34.29 -1.12 4.70
N GLU A 234 33.99 0.04 4.12
CA GLU A 234 32.83 0.86 4.44
C GLU A 234 31.51 0.11 4.28
N SER A 235 31.35 -0.70 3.21
CA SER A 235 30.12 -1.49 3.00
C SER A 235 29.97 -2.60 4.04
N LYS A 236 31.07 -3.17 4.51
CA LYS A 236 31.06 -4.16 5.61
C LYS A 236 30.67 -3.51 6.93
N ASP A 237 31.30 -2.38 7.24
CA ASP A 237 31.02 -1.62 8.46
C ASP A 237 29.57 -1.16 8.49
N ASN A 238 29.04 -0.68 7.37
CA ASN A 238 27.66 -0.27 7.23
C ASN A 238 26.67 -1.43 7.50
N LEU A 239 26.91 -2.59 6.90
CA LEU A 239 26.07 -3.77 7.15
C LEU A 239 26.14 -4.21 8.60
N GLN A 240 27.34 -4.22 9.20
CA GLN A 240 27.51 -4.58 10.60
C GLN A 240 26.75 -3.63 11.53
N LEU A 241 26.87 -2.30 11.32
CA LEU A 241 26.14 -1.31 12.12
C LEU A 241 24.62 -1.46 11.99
N ILE A 242 24.11 -1.78 10.79
CA ILE A 242 22.69 -2.06 10.58
C ILE A 242 22.27 -3.31 11.36
N THR A 243 23.02 -4.39 11.28
CA THR A 243 22.70 -5.63 11.98
C THR A 243 22.78 -5.47 13.50
N ASP A 244 23.79 -4.77 14.02
CA ASP A 244 23.90 -4.47 15.45
C ASP A 244 22.70 -3.67 15.97
N LEU A 245 22.23 -2.67 15.18
CA LEU A 245 21.02 -1.94 15.53
C LEU A 245 19.76 -2.80 15.48
N LEU A 246 19.62 -3.68 14.49
CA LEU A 246 18.48 -4.59 14.42
C LEU A 246 18.45 -5.55 15.62
N ASP A 247 19.61 -6.04 16.04
CA ASP A 247 19.77 -6.90 17.22
C ASP A 247 19.42 -6.15 18.52
N GLU A 248 19.86 -4.89 18.67
CA GLU A 248 19.52 -4.03 19.81
C GLU A 248 18.01 -3.79 19.93
N PHE A 249 17.31 -3.64 18.80
CA PHE A 249 15.85 -3.53 18.78
C PHE A 249 15.12 -4.87 18.79
N ASN A 250 15.84 -6.00 18.94
CA ASN A 250 15.30 -7.37 18.91
C ASN A 250 14.50 -7.69 17.63
N ILE A 251 14.92 -7.14 16.50
CA ILE A 251 14.31 -7.39 15.18
C ILE A 251 14.98 -8.59 14.56
N LYS A 252 14.23 -9.69 14.38
CA LYS A 252 14.73 -10.88 13.72
C LYS A 252 14.83 -10.66 12.21
N TYR A 253 15.96 -11.05 11.62
CA TYR A 253 16.21 -10.93 10.19
C TYR A 253 16.97 -12.14 9.65
N GLN A 254 16.93 -12.31 8.35
CA GLN A 254 17.75 -13.26 7.60
C GLN A 254 18.63 -12.50 6.61
N LEU A 255 19.95 -12.74 6.66
CA LEU A 255 20.86 -12.26 5.60
C LEU A 255 20.66 -13.13 4.35
N ASP A 256 20.15 -12.55 3.27
CA ASP A 256 19.94 -13.22 1.99
C ASP A 256 20.86 -12.63 0.93
N GLN A 257 22.01 -13.24 0.71
CA GLN A 257 23.04 -12.82 -0.25
C GLN A 257 22.54 -12.81 -1.70
N ASN A 258 21.41 -13.41 -2.00
CA ASN A 258 20.79 -13.42 -3.32
C ASN A 258 19.69 -12.35 -3.45
N LEU A 259 19.33 -11.67 -2.34
CA LEU A 259 18.30 -10.64 -2.36
C LEU A 259 18.79 -9.44 -3.20
N VAL A 260 18.17 -9.24 -4.32
CA VAL A 260 18.29 -8.06 -5.20
C VAL A 260 16.89 -7.48 -5.42
N ARG A 261 16.81 -6.27 -5.93
CA ARG A 261 15.52 -5.60 -6.19
C ARG A 261 15.23 -5.49 -7.67
N GLY A 262 13.93 -5.46 -8.00
CA GLY A 262 13.43 -5.37 -9.35
C GLY A 262 13.71 -4.06 -10.08
N LEU A 263 14.41 -3.11 -9.45
CA LEU A 263 14.74 -1.80 -9.97
C LEU A 263 16.24 -1.53 -9.76
N ASP A 264 16.91 -0.99 -10.77
CA ASP A 264 18.37 -0.90 -10.82
C ASP A 264 18.96 0.25 -10.00
N TYR A 265 18.12 1.15 -9.51
CA TYR A 265 18.57 2.31 -8.74
C TYR A 265 19.03 1.97 -7.32
N TYR A 266 18.69 0.79 -6.78
CA TYR A 266 19.06 0.43 -5.42
C TYR A 266 20.58 0.32 -5.22
N SER A 267 21.03 0.81 -4.04
CA SER A 267 22.41 0.77 -3.56
C SER A 267 22.40 0.58 -2.04
N GLY A 268 23.50 0.07 -1.45
CA GLY A 268 23.52 -0.13 0.00
C GLY A 268 22.50 -1.16 0.49
N LEU A 269 21.81 -0.85 1.59
CA LEU A 269 20.78 -1.71 2.19
C LEU A 269 19.61 -1.95 1.23
N VAL A 270 19.20 -3.22 1.12
CA VAL A 270 17.91 -3.63 0.57
C VAL A 270 17.23 -4.59 1.54
N PHE A 271 15.92 -4.52 1.64
CA PHE A 271 15.14 -5.38 2.53
C PHE A 271 13.80 -5.76 1.95
N GLU A 272 13.29 -6.91 2.38
CA GLU A 272 11.97 -7.42 2.08
C GLU A 272 11.36 -8.08 3.31
N PHE A 273 10.08 -7.84 3.54
CA PHE A 273 9.26 -8.72 4.35
C PHE A 273 8.54 -9.70 3.42
N VAL A 274 8.76 -10.98 3.65
CA VAL A 274 8.21 -12.05 2.82
C VAL A 274 7.33 -12.99 3.64
N ASN A 275 6.31 -13.58 3.00
CA ASN A 275 5.50 -14.64 3.58
C ASN A 275 5.95 -15.99 3.02
N ASP A 276 6.39 -16.91 3.89
CA ASP A 276 6.88 -18.21 3.47
C ASP A 276 5.78 -19.16 2.92
N HIS A 277 4.51 -18.83 3.17
CA HIS A 277 3.39 -19.70 2.79
C HIS A 277 2.84 -19.46 1.38
N ASP A 278 3.18 -18.34 0.72
CA ASP A 278 2.55 -17.92 -0.54
C ASP A 278 3.34 -18.27 -1.84
N GLY A 279 4.33 -19.13 -1.78
CA GLY A 279 5.05 -19.61 -2.98
C GLY A 279 5.88 -18.50 -3.68
N ALA A 280 5.84 -18.46 -5.01
CA ALA A 280 6.72 -17.59 -5.81
C ALA A 280 6.49 -16.07 -5.67
N GLN A 281 5.42 -15.64 -4.98
CA GLN A 281 5.03 -14.22 -4.84
C GLN A 281 4.84 -13.82 -3.38
N ASN A 282 5.84 -14.08 -2.59
CA ASN A 282 5.80 -13.96 -1.15
C ASN A 282 6.16 -12.56 -0.60
N THR A 283 6.60 -11.59 -1.42
CA THR A 283 6.96 -10.25 -0.94
C THR A 283 5.73 -9.47 -0.48
N ILE A 284 5.66 -9.10 0.79
CA ILE A 284 4.60 -8.29 1.40
C ILE A 284 4.90 -6.81 1.22
N LEU A 285 6.10 -6.42 1.63
CA LEU A 285 6.63 -5.07 1.66
C LEU A 285 8.11 -5.12 1.31
N ALA A 286 8.60 -4.11 0.62
CA ALA A 286 9.98 -4.10 0.24
C ALA A 286 10.55 -2.70 0.01
N GLY A 287 11.83 -2.54 0.30
CA GLY A 287 12.51 -1.26 0.19
C GLY A 287 14.02 -1.36 0.14
N GLY A 288 14.65 -0.23 0.33
CA GLY A 288 16.10 -0.11 0.38
C GLY A 288 16.59 1.29 0.02
N ARG A 289 17.89 1.45 0.07
CA ARG A 289 18.61 2.69 -0.21
C ARG A 289 18.83 2.86 -1.72
N TYR A 290 18.71 4.10 -2.21
CA TYR A 290 18.86 4.44 -3.63
C TYR A 290 19.52 5.81 -3.84
N ASP A 291 20.66 6.03 -3.21
CA ASP A 291 21.38 7.33 -3.16
C ASP A 291 21.68 7.93 -4.54
N ASN A 292 21.85 7.10 -5.58
CA ASN A 292 22.20 7.57 -6.93
C ASN A 292 21.00 8.07 -7.75
N LEU A 293 19.76 7.86 -7.31
CA LEU A 293 18.59 8.18 -8.14
C LEU A 293 18.40 9.69 -8.30
N VAL A 294 18.52 10.44 -7.20
CA VAL A 294 18.42 11.91 -7.23
C VAL A 294 19.54 12.49 -8.09
N ALA A 295 20.76 11.97 -7.93
CA ALA A 295 21.92 12.43 -8.71
C ALA A 295 21.73 12.21 -10.23
N LYS A 296 21.16 11.08 -10.63
CA LYS A 296 20.85 10.80 -12.06
C LYS A 296 19.82 11.77 -12.65
N MET A 297 18.87 12.24 -11.83
CA MET A 297 17.80 13.14 -12.28
C MET A 297 18.19 14.62 -12.24
N SER A 298 19.03 15.04 -11.29
CA SER A 298 19.31 16.45 -11.01
C SER A 298 20.80 16.83 -11.00
N GLY A 299 21.70 15.86 -11.01
CA GLY A 299 23.13 16.08 -10.80
C GLY A 299 23.55 16.28 -9.33
N ASN A 300 22.60 16.33 -8.37
CA ASN A 300 22.90 16.55 -6.96
C ASN A 300 22.95 15.23 -6.19
N ASP A 301 23.99 15.02 -5.39
CA ASP A 301 24.16 13.84 -4.54
C ASP A 301 23.28 13.98 -3.29
N VAL A 302 22.15 13.28 -3.26
CA VAL A 302 21.22 13.24 -2.13
C VAL A 302 20.96 11.79 -1.74
N ALA A 303 21.33 11.42 -0.53
CA ALA A 303 21.04 10.10 0.01
C ALA A 303 19.54 9.89 0.15
N ALA A 304 19.07 8.71 -0.22
CA ALA A 304 17.66 8.38 -0.18
C ALA A 304 17.41 6.91 0.16
N ILE A 305 16.36 6.68 0.93
CA ILE A 305 15.85 5.35 1.27
C ILE A 305 14.35 5.37 1.31
N GLY A 306 13.72 4.29 0.87
CA GLY A 306 12.27 4.16 0.89
C GLY A 306 11.80 2.71 0.89
N PHE A 307 10.50 2.53 1.14
CA PHE A 307 9.84 1.25 0.95
C PHE A 307 8.40 1.42 0.47
N ALA A 308 7.87 0.37 -0.12
CA ALA A 308 6.48 0.32 -0.55
C ALA A 308 5.82 -1.03 -0.22
N ALA A 309 4.51 -1.01 -0.01
CA ALA A 309 3.68 -2.21 0.12
C ALA A 309 2.44 -2.11 -0.78
N GLY A 310 2.08 -3.23 -1.41
CA GLY A 310 0.84 -3.33 -2.18
C GLY A 310 -0.35 -3.50 -1.25
N VAL A 311 -1.32 -2.56 -1.31
CA VAL A 311 -2.48 -2.53 -0.39
C VAL A 311 -3.34 -3.78 -0.56
N GLU A 312 -3.63 -4.19 -1.80
CA GLU A 312 -4.43 -5.40 -2.07
C GLU A 312 -3.75 -6.66 -1.54
N ARG A 313 -2.41 -6.68 -1.46
CA ARG A 313 -1.68 -7.80 -0.85
C ARG A 313 -1.82 -7.79 0.67
N LEU A 314 -1.72 -6.63 1.29
CA LEU A 314 -2.01 -6.47 2.73
C LEU A 314 -3.44 -6.88 3.06
N MET A 315 -4.42 -6.49 2.22
CA MET A 315 -5.83 -6.90 2.36
C MET A 315 -6.03 -8.42 2.35
N MET A 316 -5.27 -9.15 1.54
CA MET A 316 -5.38 -10.63 1.49
C MET A 316 -4.85 -11.32 2.75
N MET A 317 -3.99 -10.66 3.51
CA MET A 317 -3.30 -11.24 4.67
C MET A 317 -3.95 -10.83 5.99
N THR A 318 -4.41 -9.59 6.10
CA THR A 318 -5.00 -9.07 7.33
C THR A 318 -6.46 -9.51 7.49
N GLN A 319 -6.83 -9.84 8.71
CA GLN A 319 -8.22 -10.10 9.12
C GLN A 319 -8.78 -8.97 9.99
N ILE A 320 -8.03 -7.88 10.16
CA ILE A 320 -8.51 -6.75 10.95
C ILE A 320 -9.66 -6.10 10.22
N SER A 321 -10.83 -6.15 10.84
CA SER A 321 -11.99 -5.35 10.47
C SER A 321 -12.15 -4.21 11.47
N GLN A 322 -12.41 -3.00 11.01
CA GLN A 322 -12.91 -1.97 11.92
C GLN A 322 -14.29 -2.37 12.41
N ILE A 323 -14.55 -2.15 13.70
CA ILE A 323 -15.91 -2.26 14.23
C ILE A 323 -16.71 -1.13 13.57
N LYS A 324 -17.63 -1.54 12.69
CA LYS A 324 -18.46 -0.58 11.96
C LYS A 324 -19.43 0.08 12.92
N LYS A 325 -19.47 1.40 12.93
CA LYS A 325 -20.62 2.11 13.49
C LYS A 325 -21.85 1.73 12.68
N ARG A 326 -22.78 1.05 13.33
CA ARG A 326 -24.00 0.55 12.69
C ARG A 326 -24.99 1.69 12.54
N PRO A 327 -25.70 1.82 11.41
CA PRO A 327 -26.59 2.95 11.20
C PRO A 327 -27.80 2.91 12.15
N ILE A 328 -28.31 4.10 12.46
CA ILE A 328 -29.60 4.30 13.06
C ILE A 328 -30.61 4.45 11.93
N ALA A 329 -31.60 3.59 11.85
CA ALA A 329 -32.68 3.74 10.88
C ALA A 329 -33.75 4.70 11.39
N VAL A 330 -34.22 5.62 10.52
CA VAL A 330 -35.38 6.46 10.81
C VAL A 330 -36.50 6.10 9.85
N ASN A 331 -37.58 5.60 10.41
CA ASN A 331 -38.74 5.10 9.69
C ASN A 331 -40.01 5.87 10.07
N TYR A 332 -41.00 5.82 9.20
CA TYR A 332 -42.31 6.42 9.42
C TYR A 332 -43.42 5.41 9.13
N ILE A 333 -44.57 5.56 9.83
CA ILE A 333 -45.70 4.63 9.70
C ILE A 333 -46.53 4.98 8.45
N SER A 334 -46.80 6.25 8.21
CA SER A 334 -47.54 6.72 7.02
C SER A 334 -46.86 7.95 6.38
N ASP A 335 -47.23 8.32 5.15
CA ASP A 335 -46.65 9.46 4.46
C ASP A 335 -46.87 10.81 5.16
N ASN A 336 -47.85 10.89 6.07
CA ASN A 336 -48.11 12.09 6.88
C ASN A 336 -46.96 12.41 7.83
N GLU A 337 -46.32 11.39 8.40
CA GLU A 337 -45.20 11.51 9.34
C GLU A 337 -43.83 11.60 8.65
N LYS A 338 -43.77 11.42 7.33
CA LYS A 338 -42.55 11.40 6.56
C LYS A 338 -41.68 12.63 6.76
N LEU A 339 -42.30 13.83 6.82
CA LEU A 339 -41.57 15.07 7.07
C LEU A 339 -41.00 15.14 8.48
N ALA A 340 -41.72 14.68 9.49
CA ALA A 340 -41.23 14.62 10.87
C ALA A 340 -40.05 13.66 10.99
N ALA A 341 -40.18 12.47 10.41
CA ALA A 341 -39.10 11.48 10.34
C ALA A 341 -37.84 12.01 9.60
N PHE A 342 -38.06 12.74 8.50
CA PHE A 342 -36.94 13.32 7.77
C PHE A 342 -36.19 14.39 8.58
N LYS A 343 -36.90 15.20 9.38
CA LYS A 343 -36.30 16.18 10.30
C LYS A 343 -35.44 15.48 11.37
N VAL A 344 -35.89 14.36 11.92
CA VAL A 344 -35.10 13.55 12.88
C VAL A 344 -33.85 12.98 12.22
N ALA A 345 -33.97 12.46 11.01
CA ALA A 345 -32.82 11.95 10.27
C ALA A 345 -31.80 13.06 9.97
N ASP A 346 -32.24 14.26 9.57
CA ASP A 346 -31.38 15.43 9.36
C ASP A 346 -30.69 15.87 10.66
N PHE A 347 -31.45 15.92 11.76
CA PHE A 347 -30.90 16.23 13.07
C PHE A 347 -29.80 15.26 13.50
N LEU A 348 -30.01 13.96 13.36
CA LEU A 348 -28.99 12.94 13.67
C LEU A 348 -27.72 13.12 12.84
N ARG A 349 -27.86 13.34 11.55
CA ARG A 349 -26.72 13.55 10.63
C ARG A 349 -25.92 14.79 10.99
N LYS A 350 -26.60 15.90 11.37
CA LYS A 350 -25.94 17.13 11.85
C LYS A 350 -25.14 16.92 13.14
N HIS A 351 -25.50 15.90 13.93
CA HIS A 351 -24.79 15.51 15.15
C HIS A 351 -23.83 14.33 14.93
N ASN A 352 -23.41 14.07 13.66
CA ASN A 352 -22.45 13.05 13.27
C ASN A 352 -22.85 11.59 13.55
N TYR A 353 -24.17 11.31 13.67
CA TYR A 353 -24.66 9.95 13.71
C TYR A 353 -24.87 9.40 12.28
N ILE A 354 -24.51 8.13 12.08
CA ILE A 354 -24.81 7.44 10.82
C ILE A 354 -26.29 7.13 10.79
N CYS A 355 -27.03 7.76 9.90
CA CYS A 355 -28.48 7.64 9.83
C CYS A 355 -28.96 7.24 8.44
N ASP A 356 -29.71 6.12 8.38
CA ASP A 356 -30.42 5.66 7.20
C ASP A 356 -31.89 6.09 7.28
N PHE A 357 -32.36 6.78 6.23
CA PHE A 357 -33.74 7.20 6.10
C PHE A 357 -34.44 6.43 4.97
N SER A 358 -35.61 5.89 5.25
CA SER A 358 -36.41 5.20 4.24
C SER A 358 -37.17 6.18 3.35
N PHE A 359 -36.77 6.27 2.08
CA PHE A 359 -37.42 7.18 1.10
C PHE A 359 -38.73 6.64 0.54
N ALA A 360 -38.94 5.32 0.53
CA ALA A 360 -40.08 4.68 -0.10
C ALA A 360 -40.46 3.35 0.55
N GLY A 361 -41.71 2.98 0.41
CA GLY A 361 -42.28 1.73 0.86
C GLY A 361 -43.16 1.88 2.14
N ASN A 362 -44.08 0.94 2.35
CA ASN A 362 -44.86 0.90 3.58
C ASN A 362 -43.98 0.47 4.77
N PHE A 363 -44.45 0.72 5.99
CA PHE A 363 -43.70 0.46 7.21
C PHE A 363 -43.17 -0.98 7.31
N LYS A 364 -43.97 -1.99 6.96
CA LYS A 364 -43.56 -3.39 6.97
C LYS A 364 -42.34 -3.66 6.07
N ARG A 365 -42.30 -3.01 4.91
CA ARG A 365 -41.20 -3.12 3.94
C ARG A 365 -39.95 -2.35 4.42
N GLN A 366 -40.17 -1.21 5.07
CA GLN A 366 -39.07 -0.47 5.72
C GLN A 366 -38.41 -1.32 6.79
N MET A 367 -39.20 -1.87 7.74
CA MET A 367 -38.68 -2.72 8.82
C MET A 367 -37.94 -3.98 8.31
N LYS A 368 -38.44 -4.62 7.26
CA LYS A 368 -37.76 -5.78 6.66
C LYS A 368 -36.34 -5.47 6.16
N LYS A 369 -36.10 -4.23 5.68
CA LYS A 369 -34.80 -3.82 5.19
C LYS A 369 -33.77 -3.55 6.29
N LEU A 370 -34.17 -3.35 7.54
CA LEU A 370 -33.28 -3.00 8.64
C LEU A 370 -32.27 -4.11 8.94
N GLY A 371 -32.69 -5.36 8.90
CA GLY A 371 -31.78 -6.50 9.06
C GLY A 371 -30.74 -6.60 7.95
N GLN A 372 -31.09 -6.25 6.71
CA GLN A 372 -30.16 -6.23 5.58
C GLN A 372 -29.10 -5.11 5.69
N LYS A 373 -29.47 -4.01 6.38
CA LYS A 373 -28.60 -2.84 6.56
C LYS A 373 -27.81 -2.88 7.87
N ASN A 374 -27.96 -3.93 8.66
CA ASN A 374 -27.30 -4.10 9.95
C ASN A 374 -27.45 -2.88 10.88
N CYS A 375 -28.67 -2.27 10.93
CA CYS A 375 -28.93 -1.14 11.80
C CYS A 375 -28.90 -1.57 13.28
N GLN A 376 -28.38 -0.70 14.17
CA GLN A 376 -28.37 -0.93 15.62
C GLN A 376 -29.70 -0.51 16.26
N PHE A 377 -30.20 0.66 15.88
CA PHE A 377 -31.44 1.22 16.33
C PHE A 377 -32.39 1.53 15.18
N ALA A 378 -33.68 1.42 15.44
CA ALA A 378 -34.73 1.96 14.59
C ALA A 378 -35.54 3.01 15.37
N ILE A 379 -35.57 4.24 14.85
CA ILE A 379 -36.48 5.29 15.33
C ILE A 379 -37.74 5.22 14.48
N ILE A 380 -38.89 5.07 15.11
CA ILE A 380 -40.16 4.90 14.43
C ILE A 380 -41.02 6.12 14.76
N ILE A 381 -41.57 6.77 13.77
CA ILE A 381 -42.41 7.95 13.92
C ILE A 381 -43.77 7.64 13.32
N GLY A 382 -44.77 7.57 14.20
CA GLY A 382 -46.18 7.49 13.88
C GLY A 382 -46.88 8.80 14.21
N GLU A 383 -48.22 8.79 14.12
CA GLU A 383 -49.06 9.96 14.35
C GLU A 383 -48.93 10.48 15.82
N ASN A 384 -48.85 9.55 16.79
CA ASN A 384 -48.71 9.91 18.20
C ASN A 384 -47.36 10.56 18.48
N GLU A 385 -46.28 9.99 17.97
CA GLU A 385 -44.90 10.49 18.13
C GLU A 385 -44.78 11.88 17.50
N ALA A 386 -45.35 12.06 16.32
CA ALA A 386 -45.30 13.36 15.61
C ALA A 386 -46.05 14.47 16.36
N LYS A 387 -47.13 14.13 17.08
CA LYS A 387 -47.94 15.07 17.88
C LYS A 387 -47.36 15.33 19.27
N SER A 388 -46.83 14.30 19.95
CA SER A 388 -46.37 14.37 21.34
C SER A 388 -44.92 14.83 21.50
N GLN A 389 -44.17 15.09 20.42
CA GLN A 389 -42.75 15.37 20.44
C GLN A 389 -41.91 14.27 21.13
N LYS A 390 -42.32 13.03 20.95
CA LYS A 390 -41.65 11.83 21.44
C LYS A 390 -41.15 10.97 20.27
N LEU A 391 -40.23 10.06 20.58
CA LEU A 391 -39.67 9.12 19.63
C LEU A 391 -39.80 7.70 20.20
N MET A 392 -40.28 6.77 19.39
CA MET A 392 -40.19 5.36 19.67
C MET A 392 -38.86 4.82 19.12
N ILE A 393 -38.02 4.33 20.03
CA ILE A 393 -36.70 3.76 19.66
C ILE A 393 -36.75 2.27 19.94
N LYS A 394 -36.35 1.49 18.91
CA LYS A 394 -36.19 0.05 19.01
C LYS A 394 -34.73 -0.33 18.91
N ASN A 395 -34.20 -0.99 19.94
CA ASN A 395 -32.89 -1.66 19.84
C ASN A 395 -33.10 -2.96 19.07
N LEU A 396 -32.44 -3.07 17.89
CA LEU A 396 -32.67 -4.20 16.98
C LEU A 396 -31.94 -5.47 17.40
N ASP A 397 -30.90 -5.36 18.25
CA ASP A 397 -30.19 -6.52 18.79
C ASP A 397 -30.95 -7.17 19.96
N GLN A 398 -31.49 -6.33 20.85
CA GLN A 398 -32.15 -6.78 22.05
C GLN A 398 -33.69 -6.96 21.86
N GLY A 399 -34.23 -6.37 20.79
CA GLY A 399 -35.66 -6.36 20.54
C GLY A 399 -36.45 -5.46 21.49
N VAL A 400 -35.77 -4.65 22.32
CA VAL A 400 -36.40 -3.77 23.32
C VAL A 400 -36.83 -2.46 22.68
N GLU A 401 -38.00 -1.98 23.03
CA GLU A 401 -38.56 -0.70 22.62
C GLU A 401 -38.64 0.26 23.80
N CYS A 402 -38.34 1.53 23.58
CA CYS A 402 -38.50 2.58 24.57
C CYS A 402 -38.98 3.87 23.90
N GLU A 403 -39.77 4.65 24.66
CA GLU A 403 -40.25 5.97 24.26
C GLU A 403 -39.39 7.02 24.97
N ILE A 404 -38.88 8.00 24.23
CA ILE A 404 -38.12 9.12 24.78
C ILE A 404 -38.66 10.46 24.26
N ALA A 405 -38.38 11.57 24.96
CA ALA A 405 -38.62 12.90 24.42
C ALA A 405 -37.63 13.22 23.29
N ASN A 406 -38.02 14.03 22.30
CA ASN A 406 -37.13 14.47 21.19
C ASN A 406 -35.84 15.08 21.74
N ASP A 407 -35.91 15.89 22.78
CA ASP A 407 -34.76 16.59 23.38
C ASP A 407 -33.76 15.63 24.07
N ASP A 408 -34.20 14.45 24.46
CA ASP A 408 -33.38 13.42 25.10
C ASP A 408 -32.65 12.50 24.11
N LEU A 409 -32.89 12.65 22.81
CA LEU A 409 -32.35 11.74 21.78
C LEU A 409 -30.83 11.64 21.81
N LEU A 410 -30.12 12.78 21.87
CA LEU A 410 -28.67 12.78 21.90
C LEU A 410 -28.11 12.18 23.19
N ASN A 411 -28.76 12.45 24.33
CA ASN A 411 -28.36 11.88 25.61
C ASN A 411 -28.58 10.35 25.65
N PHE A 412 -29.69 9.88 25.07
CA PHE A 412 -29.93 8.45 24.90
C PHE A 412 -28.89 7.78 24.03
N LEU A 413 -28.60 8.36 22.87
CA LEU A 413 -27.64 7.80 21.93
C LEU A 413 -26.19 7.86 22.44
N SER A 414 -25.80 8.92 23.17
CA SER A 414 -24.46 9.00 23.76
C SER A 414 -24.17 7.89 24.77
N LYS A 415 -25.21 7.32 25.39
CA LYS A 415 -25.10 6.24 26.37
C LYS A 415 -25.26 4.84 25.78
N ASN A 416 -25.97 4.72 24.68
CA ASN A 416 -26.43 3.42 24.16
C ASN A 416 -25.93 3.11 22.75
N TYR A 417 -25.58 4.13 21.96
CA TYR A 417 -25.02 3.93 20.63
C TYR A 417 -23.51 3.65 20.77
N GLU A 418 -23.08 2.49 20.32
CA GLU A 418 -21.69 2.08 20.42
C GLU A 418 -20.77 3.11 19.76
N ASN A 419 -20.08 3.88 20.59
CA ASN A 419 -18.91 4.66 20.20
C ASN A 419 -17.70 3.75 20.32
N ASN A 420 -17.47 2.95 19.31
CA ASN A 420 -16.23 2.18 19.20
C ASN A 420 -15.28 2.86 18.23
#